data_5595501ddd2a05ca275c59ff243c0f81
#
_entry.id   5595501ddd2a05ca275c59ff243c0f81
#
_cell.length_a   1.000
_cell.length_b   1.000
_cell.length_c   1.000
_cell.angle_alpha   90.00
_cell.angle_beta   90.00
_cell.angle_gamma   90.00
#
_symmetry.space_group_name_H-M   'P 1'
#
loop_
_entity.id
_entity.type
_entity.pdbx_description
1 polymer ?
#
loop_
_entity_poly.entity_id
_entity_poly.type
_entity_poly.pdbx_seq_one_letter_code
_entity_poly.pdbx_strand_id
1 'polypeptide(L)'
;EPGATPHTLMDYFPDDFLIIIDESHKTVPQIGAMYAGDQSRKSTLVDYGFRLPSAKDNRPLNFEEFENKIDQILFVSATPGQYEAEHELLRAEQIIRPTGLLDPKVEVRPVEGQIDDLIGEVNKEVEKGNKILITTLTKRMAEDLTDYMKEIGIRVRYLHSDIDTLERTEIIRDMRLNVFDVLVGINLLREGLDIPEITLVAILDADKEGFLRSETSLVQTIGRAARNVDGHVIMYADVMTDSMKAAIEETERRRTIQEKYNKEHNITPRSIKKAVRDLISISKNVEKEAEPEKDPESMNCKELESEIAKTQK
;
A
#
# COMPACT_ATOMS: atom_id res chain seq x y z
N GLU A 1 -35.20 11.60 8.60
CA GLU A 1 -35.56 13.03 8.64
C GLU A 1 -34.42 13.87 8.04
N PRO A 2 -34.72 15.05 7.44
CA PRO A 2 -33.68 15.93 6.95
C PRO A 2 -32.70 16.32 8.06
N GLY A 3 -31.40 16.20 7.81
CA GLY A 3 -30.33 16.50 8.77
C GLY A 3 -30.06 15.44 9.84
N ALA A 4 -30.81 14.35 9.87
CA ALA A 4 -30.56 13.27 10.82
C ALA A 4 -29.20 12.58 10.57
N THR A 5 -28.61 12.04 11.64
CA THR A 5 -27.42 11.22 11.55
C THR A 5 -27.72 9.95 10.74
N PRO A 6 -26.96 9.65 9.69
CA PRO A 6 -27.21 8.47 8.87
C PRO A 6 -26.88 7.19 9.63
N HIS A 7 -27.66 6.13 9.35
CA HIS A 7 -27.35 4.79 9.82
C HIS A 7 -26.16 4.21 9.05
N THR A 8 -25.29 3.57 9.81
CA THR A 8 -24.07 2.93 9.29
C THR A 8 -23.97 1.48 9.77
N LEU A 9 -22.97 0.74 9.31
CA LEU A 9 -22.72 -0.62 9.81
C LEU A 9 -22.49 -0.65 11.32
N MET A 10 -21.97 0.44 11.91
CA MET A 10 -21.70 0.54 13.35
C MET A 10 -22.99 0.43 14.18
N ASP A 11 -24.13 0.89 13.63
CA ASP A 11 -25.42 0.85 14.33
C ASP A 11 -26.03 -0.57 14.48
N TYR A 12 -25.40 -1.59 13.88
CA TYR A 12 -25.81 -3.00 14.01
C TYR A 12 -25.02 -3.77 15.08
N PHE A 13 -23.99 -3.14 15.66
CA PHE A 13 -23.23 -3.72 16.76
C PHE A 13 -23.86 -3.36 18.12
N PRO A 14 -23.64 -4.14 19.18
CA PRO A 14 -24.00 -3.74 20.54
C PRO A 14 -23.24 -2.49 20.98
N ASP A 15 -23.72 -1.79 22.00
CA ASP A 15 -23.17 -0.49 22.41
C ASP A 15 -21.71 -0.59 22.91
N ASP A 16 -21.28 -1.75 23.40
CA ASP A 16 -19.94 -2.02 23.98
C ASP A 16 -18.95 -2.65 22.98
N PHE A 17 -19.04 -2.32 21.71
CA PHE A 17 -18.14 -2.88 20.70
C PHE A 17 -16.76 -2.20 20.64
N LEU A 18 -15.75 -2.98 20.24
CA LEU A 18 -14.41 -2.49 19.99
C LEU A 18 -14.20 -2.20 18.50
N ILE A 19 -13.76 -0.98 18.18
CA ILE A 19 -13.30 -0.62 16.83
C ILE A 19 -11.78 -0.83 16.76
N ILE A 20 -11.32 -1.54 15.73
CA ILE A 20 -9.89 -1.66 15.40
C ILE A 20 -9.68 -0.95 14.07
N ILE A 21 -8.87 0.11 14.08
CA ILE A 21 -8.54 0.88 12.87
C ILE A 21 -7.12 0.54 12.44
N ASP A 22 -7.02 -0.23 11.35
CA ASP A 22 -5.75 -0.51 10.70
C ASP A 22 -5.30 0.67 9.83
N GLU A 23 -3.98 0.88 9.73
CA GLU A 23 -3.36 2.05 9.08
C GLU A 23 -4.04 3.36 9.52
N SER A 24 -4.23 3.51 10.83
CA SER A 24 -5.02 4.60 11.44
C SER A 24 -4.54 5.98 11.00
N HIS A 25 -3.24 6.19 10.82
CA HIS A 25 -2.65 7.43 10.31
C HIS A 25 -3.18 7.85 8.91
N LYS A 26 -3.79 6.91 8.17
CA LYS A 26 -4.48 7.16 6.88
C LYS A 26 -5.99 7.16 7.05
N THR A 27 -6.51 6.17 7.77
CA THR A 27 -7.94 5.91 7.88
C THR A 27 -8.65 7.02 8.64
N VAL A 28 -8.08 7.51 9.75
CA VAL A 28 -8.70 8.58 10.56
C VAL A 28 -8.84 9.89 9.77
N PRO A 29 -7.78 10.41 9.11
CA PRO A 29 -7.93 11.58 8.23
C PRO A 29 -8.91 11.38 7.07
N GLN A 30 -9.01 10.16 6.51
CA GLN A 30 -9.99 9.86 5.47
C GLN A 30 -11.42 9.97 5.99
N ILE A 31 -11.72 9.41 7.16
CA ILE A 31 -13.04 9.54 7.80
C ILE A 31 -13.38 11.01 8.01
N GLY A 32 -12.44 11.80 8.51
CA GLY A 32 -12.63 13.25 8.69
C GLY A 32 -12.94 14.01 7.39
N ALA A 33 -12.34 13.60 6.28
CA ALA A 33 -12.52 14.27 4.99
C ALA A 33 -13.79 13.83 4.22
N MET A 34 -14.35 12.65 4.51
CA MET A 34 -15.45 12.06 3.73
C MET A 34 -16.69 12.94 3.69
N TYR A 35 -17.11 13.49 4.83
CA TYR A 35 -18.29 14.32 4.94
C TYR A 35 -18.18 15.61 4.12
N ALA A 36 -17.08 16.34 4.29
CA ALA A 36 -16.86 17.61 3.60
C ALA A 36 -16.80 17.44 2.07
N GLY A 37 -16.12 16.40 1.61
CA GLY A 37 -16.04 16.06 0.18
C GLY A 37 -17.39 15.68 -0.43
N ASP A 38 -18.19 14.87 0.27
CA ASP A 38 -19.54 14.50 -0.17
C ASP A 38 -20.48 15.70 -0.21
N GLN A 39 -20.48 16.54 0.82
CA GLN A 39 -21.31 17.75 0.90
C GLN A 39 -20.96 18.76 -0.20
N SER A 40 -19.67 19.01 -0.45
CA SER A 40 -19.24 19.90 -1.53
C SER A 40 -19.75 19.43 -2.89
N ARG A 41 -19.55 18.16 -3.21
CA ARG A 41 -20.03 17.57 -4.46
C ARG A 41 -21.54 17.63 -4.59
N LYS A 42 -22.29 17.26 -3.58
CA LYS A 42 -23.76 17.23 -3.60
C LYS A 42 -24.37 18.62 -3.63
N SER A 43 -23.77 19.60 -2.93
CA SER A 43 -24.21 21.00 -3.00
C SER A 43 -24.14 21.50 -4.43
N THR A 44 -23.01 21.30 -5.11
CA THR A 44 -22.87 21.67 -6.53
C THR A 44 -23.93 21.01 -7.40
N LEU A 45 -24.18 19.69 -7.24
CA LEU A 45 -25.19 18.99 -8.04
C LEU A 45 -26.62 19.43 -7.77
N VAL A 46 -26.95 19.82 -6.54
CA VAL A 46 -28.25 20.36 -6.17
C VAL A 46 -28.42 21.79 -6.70
N ASP A 47 -27.41 22.64 -6.56
CA ASP A 47 -27.43 24.04 -6.98
C ASP A 47 -27.61 24.18 -8.51
N TYR A 48 -27.04 23.22 -9.27
CA TYR A 48 -27.23 23.15 -10.73
C TYR A 48 -28.44 22.28 -11.17
N GLY A 49 -29.27 21.81 -10.25
CA GLY A 49 -30.49 21.06 -10.56
C GLY A 49 -30.29 19.60 -10.98
N PHE A 50 -29.08 19.05 -10.86
CA PHE A 50 -28.81 17.63 -11.20
C PHE A 50 -29.24 16.66 -10.12
N ARG A 51 -29.45 17.11 -8.89
CA ARG A 51 -29.93 16.35 -7.74
C ARG A 51 -30.97 17.12 -6.94
N LEU A 52 -31.86 16.39 -6.26
CA LEU A 52 -32.80 16.97 -5.31
C LEU A 52 -32.07 17.38 -4.01
N PRO A 53 -32.58 18.36 -3.25
CA PRO A 53 -32.03 18.77 -1.96
C PRO A 53 -31.83 17.62 -0.98
N SER A 54 -32.75 16.64 -0.97
CA SER A 54 -32.70 15.43 -0.15
C SER A 54 -31.47 14.53 -0.43
N ALA A 55 -30.76 14.72 -1.54
CA ALA A 55 -29.51 14.01 -1.79
C ALA A 55 -28.44 14.31 -0.72
N LYS A 56 -28.52 15.48 -0.05
CA LYS A 56 -27.61 15.87 1.02
C LYS A 56 -27.82 15.06 2.31
N ASP A 57 -28.98 14.42 2.50
CA ASP A 57 -29.28 13.60 3.68
C ASP A 57 -28.68 12.19 3.59
N ASN A 58 -28.46 11.66 2.38
CA ASN A 58 -27.73 10.43 2.16
C ASN A 58 -26.23 10.72 2.12
N ARG A 59 -25.58 10.74 3.25
CA ARG A 59 -24.22 11.22 3.46
C ARG A 59 -23.43 10.32 4.41
N PRO A 60 -22.09 10.34 4.38
CA PRO A 60 -21.29 9.74 5.45
C PRO A 60 -21.51 10.49 6.77
N LEU A 61 -21.12 9.88 7.88
CA LEU A 61 -21.00 10.56 9.17
C LEU A 61 -20.04 11.74 9.03
N ASN A 62 -20.29 12.82 9.75
CA ASN A 62 -19.24 13.78 10.03
C ASN A 62 -18.32 13.22 11.13
N PHE A 63 -17.19 13.88 11.38
CA PHE A 63 -16.18 13.33 12.27
C PHE A 63 -16.67 13.27 13.73
N GLU A 64 -17.39 14.27 14.20
CA GLU A 64 -18.00 14.31 15.53
C GLU A 64 -19.06 13.20 15.72
N GLU A 65 -19.89 12.95 14.70
CA GLU A 65 -20.85 11.85 14.73
C GLU A 65 -20.16 10.48 14.76
N PHE A 66 -19.01 10.36 14.09
CA PHE A 66 -18.18 9.17 14.14
C PHE A 66 -17.60 8.96 15.54
N GLU A 67 -16.99 10.00 16.13
CA GLU A 67 -16.43 9.94 17.48
C GLU A 67 -17.49 9.60 18.53
N ASN A 68 -18.69 10.18 18.43
CA ASN A 68 -19.79 9.90 19.35
C ASN A 68 -20.34 8.47 19.29
N LYS A 69 -20.02 7.71 18.24
CA LYS A 69 -20.39 6.29 18.11
C LYS A 69 -19.31 5.32 18.65
N ILE A 70 -18.16 5.82 19.06
CA ILE A 70 -17.04 5.03 19.53
C ILE A 70 -17.09 4.92 21.05
N ASP A 71 -17.11 3.69 21.57
CA ASP A 71 -16.89 3.42 22.99
C ASP A 71 -15.42 3.04 23.24
N GLN A 72 -14.92 2.02 22.52
CA GLN A 72 -13.55 1.56 22.63
C GLN A 72 -12.88 1.53 21.25
N ILE A 73 -11.64 2.05 21.17
CA ILE A 73 -10.90 2.10 19.91
C ILE A 73 -9.46 1.61 20.09
N LEU A 74 -8.98 0.84 19.11
CA LEU A 74 -7.58 0.43 18.97
C LEU A 74 -7.04 0.96 17.65
N PHE A 75 -6.08 1.87 17.71
CA PHE A 75 -5.34 2.34 16.54
C PHE A 75 -4.18 1.38 16.24
N VAL A 76 -4.07 0.95 15.00
CA VAL A 76 -2.95 0.13 14.53
C VAL A 76 -2.23 0.87 13.42
N SER A 77 -0.96 1.18 13.61
CA SER A 77 -0.14 1.89 12.61
C SER A 77 1.34 1.68 12.85
N ALA A 78 2.13 1.57 11.78
CA ALA A 78 3.59 1.62 11.87
C ALA A 78 4.12 3.04 12.09
N THR A 79 3.29 4.05 11.79
CA THR A 79 3.59 5.48 11.84
C THR A 79 2.36 6.23 12.35
N PRO A 80 2.01 6.11 13.66
CA PRO A 80 0.85 6.79 14.21
C PRO A 80 0.95 8.30 14.02
N GLY A 81 -0.18 8.95 13.75
CA GLY A 81 -0.28 10.38 13.50
C GLY A 81 -0.57 11.19 14.77
N GLN A 82 -0.83 12.49 14.55
CA GLN A 82 -1.09 13.40 15.64
C GLN A 82 -2.40 13.05 16.38
N TYR A 83 -3.45 12.65 15.66
CA TYR A 83 -4.74 12.29 16.25
C TYR A 83 -4.59 11.13 17.25
N GLU A 84 -3.87 10.06 16.86
CA GLU A 84 -3.61 8.94 17.73
C GLU A 84 -2.83 9.35 18.97
N ALA A 85 -1.78 10.17 18.80
CA ALA A 85 -0.95 10.64 19.90
C ALA A 85 -1.72 11.53 20.91
N GLU A 86 -2.75 12.26 20.47
CA GLU A 86 -3.61 13.08 21.31
C GLU A 86 -4.72 12.30 22.02
N HIS A 87 -5.12 11.14 21.48
CA HIS A 87 -6.27 10.35 21.97
C HIS A 87 -5.87 9.00 22.59
N GLU A 88 -4.61 8.59 22.49
CA GLU A 88 -4.16 7.33 23.11
C GLU A 88 -4.11 7.42 24.63
N LEU A 89 -4.67 6.41 25.29
CA LEU A 89 -4.52 6.20 26.73
C LEU A 89 -3.30 5.33 27.06
N LEU A 90 -2.96 4.42 26.16
CA LEU A 90 -1.83 3.49 26.27
C LEU A 90 -1.27 3.21 24.90
N ARG A 91 0.07 3.19 24.80
CA ARG A 91 0.79 2.79 23.59
C ARG A 91 1.57 1.49 23.84
N ALA A 92 1.41 0.55 22.92
CA ALA A 92 2.20 -0.67 22.86
C ALA A 92 2.94 -0.73 21.52
N GLU A 93 4.22 -1.11 21.56
CA GLU A 93 5.03 -1.30 20.34
C GLU A 93 5.33 -2.78 20.13
N GLN A 94 5.03 -3.28 18.92
CA GLN A 94 5.44 -4.60 18.49
C GLN A 94 6.52 -4.49 17.42
N ILE A 95 7.77 -4.49 17.84
CA ILE A 95 8.94 -4.34 16.98
C ILE A 95 9.50 -5.71 16.58
N ILE A 96 9.45 -6.68 17.48
CA ILE A 96 10.06 -7.98 17.27
C ILE A 96 9.35 -8.80 16.20
N ARG A 97 10.12 -9.22 15.18
CA ARG A 97 9.66 -10.12 14.13
C ARG A 97 10.12 -11.54 14.44
N PRO A 98 9.22 -12.54 14.45
CA PRO A 98 9.59 -13.94 14.72
C PRO A 98 10.59 -14.50 13.70
N THR A 99 10.63 -13.97 12.48
CA THR A 99 11.58 -14.34 11.43
C THR A 99 13.00 -13.87 11.69
N GLY A 100 13.20 -13.01 12.69
CA GLY A 100 14.48 -12.37 13.00
C GLY A 100 14.92 -11.29 12.00
N LEU A 101 14.08 -10.97 11.00
CA LEU A 101 14.42 -9.97 9.98
C LEU A 101 14.64 -8.59 10.59
N LEU A 102 15.77 -8.00 10.24
CA LEU A 102 16.14 -6.64 10.63
C LEU A 102 15.51 -5.61 9.70
N ASP A 103 15.28 -4.41 10.20
CA ASP A 103 15.01 -3.28 9.32
C ASP A 103 16.24 -3.02 8.43
N PRO A 104 16.07 -2.54 7.18
CA PRO A 104 17.16 -2.41 6.23
C PRO A 104 18.16 -1.34 6.68
N LYS A 105 19.41 -1.47 6.25
CA LYS A 105 20.39 -0.39 6.38
C LYS A 105 20.02 0.72 5.41
N VAL A 106 20.13 1.96 5.87
CA VAL A 106 19.89 3.15 5.05
C VAL A 106 21.22 3.86 4.82
N GLU A 107 21.55 4.10 3.56
CA GLU A 107 22.72 4.87 3.13
C GLU A 107 22.26 6.15 2.45
N VAL A 108 22.92 7.28 2.76
CA VAL A 108 22.65 8.55 2.11
C VAL A 108 23.82 8.88 1.18
N ARG A 109 23.52 9.15 -0.08
CA ARG A 109 24.48 9.47 -1.14
C ARG A 109 24.15 10.82 -1.78
N PRO A 110 25.12 11.52 -2.38
CA PRO A 110 24.89 12.83 -3.02
C PRO A 110 23.95 12.72 -4.23
N VAL A 111 23.25 13.82 -4.54
CA VAL A 111 22.38 13.92 -5.72
C VAL A 111 23.20 14.01 -7.00
N GLU A 112 24.37 14.63 -6.95
CA GLU A 112 25.26 14.69 -8.11
C GLU A 112 25.70 13.28 -8.52
N GLY A 113 25.44 12.91 -9.80
CA GLY A 113 25.74 11.59 -10.32
C GLY A 113 24.77 10.47 -9.84
N GLN A 114 23.65 10.81 -9.20
CA GLN A 114 22.71 9.83 -8.62
C GLN A 114 22.23 8.79 -9.63
N ILE A 115 22.04 9.15 -10.89
CA ILE A 115 21.53 8.21 -11.91
C ILE A 115 22.60 7.17 -12.27
N ASP A 116 23.84 7.58 -12.47
CA ASP A 116 24.94 6.68 -12.81
C ASP A 116 25.24 5.71 -11.63
N ASP A 117 25.26 6.25 -10.42
CA ASP A 117 25.42 5.44 -9.19
C ASP A 117 24.27 4.46 -9.02
N LEU A 118 23.01 4.92 -9.19
CA LEU A 118 21.82 4.08 -9.15
C LEU A 118 21.87 2.94 -10.17
N ILE A 119 22.26 3.22 -11.41
CA ILE A 119 22.38 2.19 -12.45
C ILE A 119 23.45 1.16 -12.07
N GLY A 120 24.55 1.60 -11.48
CA GLY A 120 25.59 0.71 -10.95
C GLY A 120 25.06 -0.24 -9.88
N GLU A 121 24.26 0.26 -8.93
CA GLU A 121 23.63 -0.57 -7.89
C GLU A 121 22.54 -1.49 -8.46
N VAL A 122 21.70 -0.97 -9.37
CA VAL A 122 20.69 -1.77 -10.07
C VAL A 122 21.32 -2.97 -10.78
N ASN A 123 22.38 -2.76 -11.53
CA ASN A 123 23.07 -3.86 -12.24
C ASN A 123 23.60 -4.93 -11.28
N LYS A 124 24.20 -4.52 -10.15
CA LYS A 124 24.67 -5.45 -9.11
C LYS A 124 23.54 -6.32 -8.55
N GLU A 125 22.36 -5.71 -8.31
CA GLU A 125 21.22 -6.44 -7.77
C GLU A 125 20.54 -7.33 -8.83
N VAL A 126 20.45 -6.86 -10.07
CA VAL A 126 19.91 -7.63 -11.21
C VAL A 126 20.78 -8.87 -11.49
N GLU A 127 22.10 -8.76 -11.45
CA GLU A 127 23.03 -9.89 -11.59
C GLU A 127 22.80 -10.98 -10.53
N LYS A 128 22.39 -10.60 -9.32
CA LYS A 128 22.01 -11.52 -8.24
C LYS A 128 20.58 -12.10 -8.40
N GLY A 129 19.81 -11.64 -9.37
CA GLY A 129 18.41 -12.00 -9.57
C GLY A 129 17.45 -11.33 -8.60
N ASN A 130 17.87 -10.27 -7.94
CA ASN A 130 17.09 -9.50 -6.96
C ASN A 130 16.13 -8.50 -7.62
N LYS A 131 15.22 -7.94 -6.82
CA LYS A 131 14.23 -6.95 -7.25
C LYS A 131 14.48 -5.59 -6.62
N ILE A 132 14.27 -4.55 -7.42
CA ILE A 132 14.59 -3.17 -7.06
C ILE A 132 13.34 -2.30 -7.14
N LEU A 133 13.18 -1.42 -6.16
CA LEU A 133 12.14 -0.42 -6.10
C LEU A 133 12.77 0.97 -6.15
N ILE A 134 12.34 1.84 -7.06
CA ILE A 134 12.84 3.21 -7.19
C ILE A 134 11.69 4.18 -7.03
N THR A 135 11.85 5.15 -6.10
CA THR A 135 10.84 6.21 -5.92
C THR A 135 11.36 7.54 -6.44
N THR A 136 10.52 8.19 -7.25
CA THR A 136 10.75 9.54 -7.80
C THR A 136 9.75 10.55 -7.24
N LEU A 137 9.93 11.83 -7.51
CA LEU A 137 9.02 12.89 -7.07
C LEU A 137 7.92 13.20 -8.08
N THR A 138 8.19 13.03 -9.37
CA THR A 138 7.27 13.43 -10.44
C THR A 138 7.03 12.31 -11.45
N LYS A 139 5.88 12.36 -12.10
CA LYS A 139 5.51 11.44 -13.17
C LYS A 139 6.55 11.47 -14.30
N ARG A 140 6.92 12.66 -14.74
CA ARG A 140 7.90 12.86 -15.81
C ARG A 140 9.26 12.22 -15.46
N MET A 141 9.76 12.47 -14.25
CA MET A 141 11.03 11.87 -13.82
C MET A 141 10.97 10.34 -13.80
N ALA A 142 9.83 9.76 -13.40
CA ALA A 142 9.66 8.30 -13.41
C ALA A 142 9.61 7.75 -14.84
N GLU A 143 8.94 8.44 -15.77
CA GLU A 143 8.85 8.09 -17.19
C GLU A 143 10.23 8.18 -17.84
N ASP A 144 10.90 9.33 -17.74
CA ASP A 144 12.23 9.56 -18.29
C ASP A 144 13.26 8.52 -17.79
N LEU A 145 13.24 8.22 -16.49
CA LEU A 145 14.13 7.20 -15.89
C LEU A 145 13.81 5.79 -16.41
N THR A 146 12.53 5.47 -16.52
CA THR A 146 12.08 4.17 -17.03
C THR A 146 12.53 3.96 -18.48
N ASP A 147 12.38 4.98 -19.31
CA ASP A 147 12.77 4.89 -20.72
C ASP A 147 14.28 4.80 -20.87
N TYR A 148 15.04 5.58 -20.11
CA TYR A 148 16.50 5.47 -20.07
C TYR A 148 16.96 4.06 -19.66
N MET A 149 16.36 3.49 -18.60
CA MET A 149 16.70 2.13 -18.14
C MET A 149 16.38 1.07 -19.21
N LYS A 150 15.28 1.21 -19.95
CA LYS A 150 14.95 0.33 -21.08
C LYS A 150 15.97 0.41 -22.20
N GLU A 151 16.41 1.64 -22.56
CA GLU A 151 17.41 1.87 -23.61
C GLU A 151 18.75 1.19 -23.32
N ILE A 152 19.14 1.15 -22.04
CA ILE A 152 20.37 0.45 -21.60
C ILE A 152 20.14 -1.05 -21.30
N GLY A 153 18.96 -1.60 -21.60
CA GLY A 153 18.67 -3.04 -21.54
C GLY A 153 18.21 -3.54 -20.16
N ILE A 154 17.89 -2.68 -19.21
CA ILE A 154 17.33 -3.09 -17.90
C ILE A 154 15.84 -3.39 -18.07
N ARG A 155 15.39 -4.53 -17.52
CA ARG A 155 13.98 -4.91 -17.48
C ARG A 155 13.25 -4.12 -16.41
N VAL A 156 12.58 -3.04 -16.80
CA VAL A 156 11.94 -2.08 -15.90
C VAL A 156 10.49 -1.83 -16.28
N ARG A 157 9.65 -1.60 -15.28
CA ARG A 157 8.28 -1.08 -15.45
C ARG A 157 8.05 0.15 -14.58
N TYR A 158 7.11 0.98 -15.01
CA TYR A 158 6.64 2.16 -14.30
C TYR A 158 5.26 1.91 -13.70
N LEU A 159 5.07 2.32 -12.45
CA LEU A 159 3.80 2.27 -11.72
C LEU A 159 3.32 3.70 -11.43
N HIS A 160 2.21 4.11 -12.04
CA HIS A 160 1.61 5.43 -11.86
C HIS A 160 0.22 5.37 -11.21
N SER A 161 -0.32 6.56 -10.85
CA SER A 161 -1.60 6.68 -10.13
C SER A 161 -2.81 6.26 -10.95
N ASP A 162 -2.71 6.33 -12.30
CA ASP A 162 -3.83 6.13 -13.22
C ASP A 162 -4.00 4.65 -13.63
N ILE A 163 -3.07 3.78 -13.19
CA ILE A 163 -3.14 2.33 -13.38
C ILE A 163 -4.27 1.76 -12.53
N ASP A 164 -5.15 0.98 -13.15
CA ASP A 164 -6.24 0.34 -12.43
C ASP A 164 -5.76 -0.77 -11.48
N THR A 165 -6.65 -1.24 -10.62
CA THR A 165 -6.31 -2.22 -9.58
C THR A 165 -5.90 -3.57 -10.18
N LEU A 166 -6.48 -3.98 -11.30
CA LEU A 166 -6.17 -5.25 -11.95
C LEU A 166 -4.79 -5.21 -12.60
N GLU A 167 -4.52 -4.17 -13.39
CA GLU A 167 -3.21 -3.95 -14.03
C GLU A 167 -2.10 -3.83 -12.97
N ARG A 168 -2.36 -3.14 -11.87
CA ARG A 168 -1.42 -3.06 -10.74
C ARG A 168 -1.09 -4.44 -10.17
N THR A 169 -2.10 -5.28 -10.00
CA THR A 169 -1.92 -6.66 -9.51
C THR A 169 -1.09 -7.49 -10.48
N GLU A 170 -1.30 -7.31 -11.79
CA GLU A 170 -0.50 -7.95 -12.83
C GLU A 170 0.96 -7.49 -12.82
N ILE A 171 1.22 -6.19 -12.67
CA ILE A 171 2.58 -5.64 -12.56
C ILE A 171 3.32 -6.25 -11.36
N ILE A 172 2.68 -6.34 -10.20
CA ILE A 172 3.28 -6.94 -9.01
C ILE A 172 3.57 -8.43 -9.22
N ARG A 173 2.62 -9.16 -9.83
CA ARG A 173 2.78 -10.57 -10.18
C ARG A 173 3.92 -10.78 -11.16
N ASP A 174 3.99 -10.00 -12.22
CA ASP A 174 5.03 -10.08 -13.26
C ASP A 174 6.43 -9.86 -12.66
N MET A 175 6.57 -8.89 -11.75
CA MET A 175 7.83 -8.66 -11.02
C MET A 175 8.24 -9.89 -10.23
N ARG A 176 7.30 -10.51 -9.52
CA ARG A 176 7.54 -11.72 -8.73
C ARG A 176 7.80 -12.96 -9.59
N LEU A 177 7.29 -13.00 -10.82
CA LEU A 177 7.55 -14.05 -11.83
C LEU A 177 8.82 -13.81 -12.66
N ASN A 178 9.66 -12.84 -12.29
CA ASN A 178 10.88 -12.49 -13.02
C ASN A 178 10.68 -11.96 -14.45
N VAL A 179 9.52 -11.41 -14.78
CA VAL A 179 9.30 -10.77 -16.09
C VAL A 179 10.13 -9.49 -16.21
N PHE A 180 10.28 -8.76 -15.10
CA PHE A 180 11.13 -7.58 -14.99
C PHE A 180 11.76 -7.48 -13.59
N ASP A 181 12.77 -6.60 -13.40
CA ASP A 181 13.58 -6.54 -12.20
C ASP A 181 13.41 -5.24 -11.43
N VAL A 182 13.09 -4.15 -12.12
CA VAL A 182 13.03 -2.80 -11.55
C VAL A 182 11.62 -2.24 -11.66
N LEU A 183 11.09 -1.76 -10.54
CA LEU A 183 9.83 -1.04 -10.50
C LEU A 183 10.10 0.42 -10.11
N VAL A 184 9.74 1.34 -11.02
CA VAL A 184 9.83 2.78 -10.79
C VAL A 184 8.45 3.35 -10.48
N GLY A 185 8.34 4.27 -9.54
CA GLY A 185 7.06 4.93 -9.28
C GLY A 185 7.19 6.16 -8.37
N ILE A 186 6.12 6.96 -8.31
CA ILE A 186 6.09 8.19 -7.51
C ILE A 186 5.70 7.88 -6.08
N ASN A 187 4.57 7.27 -5.89
CA ASN A 187 4.02 6.92 -4.59
C ASN A 187 3.79 5.41 -4.52
N LEU A 188 4.85 4.70 -4.18
CA LEU A 188 4.83 3.26 -4.03
C LEU A 188 4.38 2.82 -2.61
N LEU A 189 3.89 3.78 -1.81
CA LEU A 189 3.37 3.55 -0.45
C LEU A 189 1.96 2.99 -0.43
N ARG A 190 1.25 2.98 -1.58
CA ARG A 190 -0.11 2.45 -1.64
C ARG A 190 -0.14 1.01 -1.15
N GLU A 191 -1.14 0.72 -0.39
CA GLU A 191 -1.44 -0.60 0.17
C GLU A 191 -1.37 -1.69 -0.90
N GLY A 192 -0.90 -2.89 -0.53
CA GLY A 192 -0.83 -4.02 -1.44
C GLY A 192 0.51 -4.24 -2.16
N LEU A 193 1.52 -3.37 -2.01
CA LEU A 193 2.89 -3.65 -2.45
C LEU A 193 3.60 -4.56 -1.44
N ASP A 194 3.32 -5.85 -1.53
CA ASP A 194 3.96 -6.88 -0.73
C ASP A 194 4.85 -7.77 -1.61
N ILE A 195 6.08 -7.33 -1.84
CA ILE A 195 7.06 -8.00 -2.68
C ILE A 195 8.28 -8.36 -1.81
N PRO A 196 8.30 -9.57 -1.22
CA PRO A 196 9.41 -9.98 -0.34
C PRO A 196 10.74 -10.15 -1.09
N GLU A 197 10.72 -10.19 -2.39
CA GLU A 197 11.89 -10.32 -3.25
C GLU A 197 12.68 -9.00 -3.42
N ILE A 198 12.16 -7.86 -2.92
CA ILE A 198 12.86 -6.56 -2.98
C ILE A 198 14.05 -6.57 -2.04
N THR A 199 15.24 -6.28 -2.57
CA THR A 199 16.49 -6.11 -1.82
C THR A 199 16.97 -4.67 -1.80
N LEU A 200 16.75 -3.91 -2.88
CA LEU A 200 17.13 -2.50 -2.95
C LEU A 200 15.89 -1.61 -3.08
N VAL A 201 15.82 -0.61 -2.22
CA VAL A 201 14.92 0.54 -2.37
C VAL A 201 15.75 1.79 -2.57
N ALA A 202 15.61 2.45 -3.71
CA ALA A 202 16.26 3.72 -4.00
C ALA A 202 15.26 4.88 -3.94
N ILE A 203 15.62 5.92 -3.20
CA ILE A 203 14.80 7.12 -3.01
C ILE A 203 15.55 8.31 -3.61
N LEU A 204 15.12 8.74 -4.79
CA LEU A 204 15.71 9.88 -5.47
C LEU A 204 15.20 11.20 -4.87
N ASP A 205 16.08 12.21 -4.84
CA ASP A 205 15.74 13.53 -4.29
C ASP A 205 15.07 13.43 -2.90
N ALA A 206 15.68 12.70 -1.99
CA ALA A 206 15.11 12.43 -0.67
C ALA A 206 15.04 13.69 0.22
N ASP A 207 15.84 14.72 -0.08
CA ASP A 207 15.89 16.01 0.60
C ASP A 207 14.83 17.02 0.12
N LYS A 208 14.06 16.69 -0.89
CA LYS A 208 12.96 17.56 -1.35
C LYS A 208 11.73 17.37 -0.47
N GLU A 209 11.69 18.13 0.63
CA GLU A 209 10.60 18.04 1.60
C GLU A 209 9.21 18.18 0.96
N GLY A 210 8.26 17.42 1.48
CA GLY A 210 6.87 17.40 1.04
C GLY A 210 6.18 16.09 1.40
N PHE A 211 4.94 15.93 0.98
CA PHE A 211 4.11 14.75 1.30
C PHE A 211 4.79 13.42 0.97
N LEU A 212 5.52 13.35 -0.15
CA LEU A 212 6.22 12.12 -0.61
C LEU A 212 7.56 11.86 0.10
N ARG A 213 8.05 12.82 0.87
CA ARG A 213 9.33 12.76 1.60
C ARG A 213 9.17 13.15 3.07
N SER A 214 7.94 13.09 3.59
CA SER A 214 7.68 13.18 5.02
C SER A 214 8.28 11.99 5.77
N GLU A 215 8.54 12.13 7.06
CA GLU A 215 8.98 11.04 7.92
C GLU A 215 8.16 9.76 7.71
N THR A 216 6.85 9.86 7.80
CA THR A 216 5.91 8.74 7.58
C THR A 216 6.13 8.08 6.22
N SER A 217 6.23 8.88 5.15
CA SER A 217 6.46 8.37 3.80
C SER A 217 7.80 7.65 3.67
N LEU A 218 8.86 8.19 4.26
CA LEU A 218 10.19 7.61 4.24
C LEU A 218 10.22 6.29 5.02
N VAL A 219 9.70 6.24 6.25
CA VAL A 219 9.62 5.01 7.07
C VAL A 219 8.85 3.91 6.33
N GLN A 220 7.71 4.24 5.73
CA GLN A 220 6.91 3.30 4.93
C GLN A 220 7.67 2.78 3.70
N THR A 221 8.40 3.65 3.02
CA THR A 221 9.19 3.28 1.82
C THR A 221 10.37 2.39 2.20
N ILE A 222 11.12 2.76 3.24
CA ILE A 222 12.23 1.97 3.81
C ILE A 222 11.74 0.57 4.17
N GLY A 223 10.57 0.47 4.81
CA GLY A 223 9.96 -0.79 5.23
C GLY A 223 9.70 -1.80 4.10
N ARG A 224 9.68 -1.35 2.83
CA ARG A 224 9.52 -2.26 1.67
C ARG A 224 10.71 -3.21 1.49
N ALA A 225 11.92 -2.82 1.91
CA ALA A 225 13.11 -3.69 1.89
C ALA A 225 13.24 -4.57 3.15
N ALA A 226 12.39 -4.42 4.16
CA ALA A 226 12.51 -5.11 5.45
C ALA A 226 12.09 -6.58 5.45
N ARG A 227 11.72 -7.15 4.31
CA ARG A 227 11.28 -8.56 4.16
C ARG A 227 12.35 -9.48 3.61
N ASN A 228 13.51 -8.94 3.28
CA ASN A 228 14.67 -9.66 2.79
C ASN A 228 15.86 -9.43 3.71
N VAL A 229 16.66 -10.48 3.96
CA VAL A 229 17.89 -10.38 4.78
C VAL A 229 18.92 -9.45 4.16
N ASP A 230 18.96 -9.36 2.82
CA ASP A 230 19.87 -8.51 2.05
C ASP A 230 19.27 -7.13 1.76
N GLY A 231 18.11 -6.83 2.40
CA GLY A 231 17.40 -5.57 2.21
C GLY A 231 18.22 -4.35 2.63
N HIS A 232 18.35 -3.38 1.72
CA HIS A 232 19.01 -2.10 1.98
C HIS A 232 18.34 -0.95 1.21
N VAL A 233 18.59 0.27 1.66
CA VAL A 233 17.99 1.49 1.12
C VAL A 233 19.06 2.50 0.80
N ILE A 234 18.98 3.14 -0.35
CA ILE A 234 19.81 4.28 -0.73
C ILE A 234 18.90 5.50 -0.87
N MET A 235 19.23 6.55 -0.14
CA MET A 235 18.62 7.87 -0.27
C MET A 235 19.59 8.81 -0.96
N TYR A 236 19.19 9.40 -2.08
CA TYR A 236 19.97 10.42 -2.76
C TYR A 236 19.54 11.80 -2.24
N ALA A 237 20.45 12.50 -1.58
CA ALA A 237 20.20 13.78 -0.95
C ALA A 237 21.50 14.57 -0.75
N ASP A 238 21.45 15.88 -0.95
CA ASP A 238 22.57 16.79 -0.66
C ASP A 238 22.47 17.37 0.75
N VAL A 239 21.24 17.42 1.30
CA VAL A 239 20.97 17.95 2.64
C VAL A 239 20.20 16.92 3.46
N MET A 240 20.64 16.70 4.70
CA MET A 240 19.90 15.89 5.67
C MET A 240 18.73 16.69 6.23
N THR A 241 17.49 16.36 5.83
CA THR A 241 16.28 17.00 6.36
C THR A 241 15.86 16.38 7.68
N ASP A 242 15.00 17.08 8.45
CA ASP A 242 14.48 16.56 9.72
C ASP A 242 13.66 15.28 9.50
N SER A 243 12.87 15.22 8.42
CA SER A 243 12.10 14.02 8.03
C SER A 243 13.01 12.82 7.72
N MET A 244 14.11 13.04 6.99
CA MET A 244 15.10 11.99 6.72
C MET A 244 15.77 11.51 7.99
N LYS A 245 16.21 12.45 8.84
CA LYS A 245 16.87 12.12 10.10
C LYS A 245 15.95 11.29 10.99
N ALA A 246 14.70 11.72 11.20
CA ALA A 246 13.73 10.99 12.01
C ALA A 246 13.46 9.56 11.46
N ALA A 247 13.30 9.42 10.13
CA ALA A 247 13.07 8.13 9.51
C ALA A 247 14.27 7.17 9.63
N ILE A 248 15.49 7.69 9.49
CA ILE A 248 16.73 6.91 9.64
C ILE A 248 16.92 6.48 11.10
N GLU A 249 16.75 7.40 12.06
CA GLU A 249 16.89 7.13 13.49
C GLU A 249 15.87 6.08 13.96
N GLU A 250 14.62 6.18 13.52
CA GLU A 250 13.59 5.21 13.86
C GLU A 250 13.88 3.82 13.26
N THR A 251 14.35 3.78 12.02
CA THR A 251 14.75 2.53 11.35
C THR A 251 15.90 1.86 12.10
N GLU A 252 16.92 2.63 12.50
CA GLU A 252 18.09 2.12 13.24
C GLU A 252 17.69 1.69 14.67
N ARG A 253 16.80 2.42 15.34
CA ARG A 253 16.24 2.04 16.64
C ARG A 253 15.59 0.65 16.57
N ARG A 254 14.70 0.46 15.61
CA ARG A 254 14.00 -0.83 15.41
C ARG A 254 14.98 -1.94 15.07
N ARG A 255 15.94 -1.66 14.19
CA ARG A 255 17.00 -2.59 13.82
C ARG A 255 17.81 -3.06 15.02
N THR A 256 18.26 -2.13 15.86
CA THR A 256 19.04 -2.41 17.08
C THR A 256 18.27 -3.27 18.07
N ILE A 257 16.98 -2.99 18.29
CA ILE A 257 16.11 -3.79 19.18
C ILE A 257 15.99 -5.23 18.66
N GLN A 258 15.71 -5.40 17.37
CA GLN A 258 15.59 -6.72 16.75
C GLN A 258 16.91 -7.49 16.77
N GLU A 259 18.03 -6.80 16.49
CA GLU A 259 19.36 -7.44 16.49
C GLU A 259 19.73 -7.94 17.90
N LYS A 260 19.46 -7.15 18.94
CA LYS A 260 19.65 -7.55 20.32
C LYS A 260 18.82 -8.79 20.65
N TYR A 261 17.54 -8.77 20.32
CA TYR A 261 16.65 -9.90 20.55
C TYR A 261 17.12 -11.16 19.81
N ASN A 262 17.55 -11.05 18.56
CA ASN A 262 18.07 -12.16 17.78
C ASN A 262 19.31 -12.81 18.46
N LYS A 263 20.23 -11.97 18.96
CA LYS A 263 21.43 -12.43 19.67
C LYS A 263 21.07 -13.18 20.97
N GLU A 264 20.16 -12.61 21.77
CA GLU A 264 19.71 -13.20 23.02
C GLU A 264 18.98 -14.56 22.86
N HIS A 265 18.24 -14.69 21.75
CA HIS A 265 17.42 -15.89 21.47
C HIS A 265 18.03 -16.83 20.42
N ASN A 266 19.27 -16.58 19.97
CA ASN A 266 19.95 -17.34 18.92
C ASN A 266 19.12 -17.49 17.63
N ILE A 267 18.45 -16.43 17.22
CA ILE A 267 17.63 -16.39 16.01
C ILE A 267 18.50 -15.96 14.82
N THR A 268 18.52 -16.78 13.78
CA THR A 268 19.14 -16.42 12.48
C THR A 268 18.06 -15.83 11.58
N PRO A 269 18.22 -14.58 11.08
CA PRO A 269 17.28 -13.96 10.17
C PRO A 269 17.04 -14.79 8.91
N ARG A 270 15.78 -14.85 8.46
CA ARG A 270 15.41 -15.59 7.24
C ARG A 270 14.45 -14.74 6.40
N SER A 271 14.79 -14.58 5.11
CA SER A 271 13.91 -13.90 4.15
C SER A 271 12.55 -14.59 4.04
N ILE A 272 11.50 -13.78 3.91
CA ILE A 272 10.14 -14.29 3.73
C ILE A 272 10.01 -14.83 2.32
N LYS A 273 9.57 -16.10 2.21
CA LYS A 273 9.19 -16.72 0.92
C LYS A 273 7.67 -16.84 0.86
N LYS A 274 7.06 -16.15 -0.10
CA LYS A 274 5.61 -16.17 -0.29
C LYS A 274 5.29 -16.75 -1.67
N ALA A 275 4.39 -17.73 -1.74
CA ALA A 275 3.93 -18.25 -3.02
C ALA A 275 3.25 -17.15 -3.85
N VAL A 276 3.50 -17.15 -5.15
CA VAL A 276 2.75 -16.26 -6.08
C VAL A 276 1.37 -16.88 -6.26
N ARG A 277 0.34 -16.23 -5.72
CA ARG A 277 -1.05 -16.68 -5.90
C ARG A 277 -1.60 -16.12 -7.21
N ASP A 278 -2.23 -16.98 -7.98
CA ASP A 278 -2.97 -16.61 -9.20
C ASP A 278 -4.35 -16.07 -8.81
N LEU A 279 -4.45 -14.77 -8.52
CA LEU A 279 -5.71 -14.10 -8.26
C LEU A 279 -6.64 -14.12 -9.50
N ILE A 280 -6.07 -14.21 -10.69
CA ILE A 280 -6.80 -14.29 -11.97
C ILE A 280 -7.55 -15.62 -12.10
N SER A 281 -7.12 -16.70 -11.44
CA SER A 281 -7.85 -17.96 -11.45
C SER A 281 -9.17 -17.87 -10.65
N ILE A 282 -9.23 -17.00 -9.65
CA ILE A 282 -10.44 -16.79 -8.83
C ILE A 282 -11.45 -15.95 -9.63
N SER A 283 -11.03 -14.88 -10.30
CA SER A 283 -11.93 -14.07 -11.13
C SER A 283 -12.43 -14.83 -12.37
N LYS A 284 -11.59 -15.62 -13.03
CA LYS A 284 -12.03 -16.49 -14.14
C LYS A 284 -12.97 -17.62 -13.71
N ASN A 285 -12.85 -18.10 -12.47
CA ASN A 285 -13.79 -19.07 -11.93
C ASN A 285 -15.12 -18.40 -11.53
N VAL A 286 -15.09 -17.16 -11.01
CA VAL A 286 -16.30 -16.37 -10.73
C VAL A 286 -17.00 -15.95 -12.03
N GLU A 287 -16.25 -15.60 -13.09
CA GLU A 287 -16.83 -15.32 -14.41
C GLU A 287 -17.41 -16.57 -15.08
N LYS A 288 -16.81 -17.76 -14.86
CA LYS A 288 -17.39 -19.03 -15.33
C LYS A 288 -18.62 -19.48 -14.54
N GLU A 289 -18.72 -19.12 -13.26
CA GLU A 289 -19.91 -19.34 -12.44
C GLU A 289 -20.98 -18.27 -12.65
N ALA A 290 -20.63 -17.13 -13.26
CA ALA A 290 -21.53 -16.03 -13.61
C ALA A 290 -21.94 -16.01 -15.10
N GLU A 291 -21.65 -17.06 -15.89
CA GLU A 291 -22.33 -17.21 -17.18
C GLU A 291 -23.82 -17.33 -16.90
N PRO A 292 -24.67 -16.46 -17.48
CA PRO A 292 -26.10 -16.54 -17.26
C PRO A 292 -26.56 -17.92 -17.67
N GLU A 293 -27.24 -18.60 -16.76
CA GLU A 293 -27.90 -19.88 -17.08
C GLU A 293 -28.69 -19.69 -18.38
N LYS A 294 -28.31 -20.42 -19.42
CA LYS A 294 -29.05 -20.35 -20.67
C LYS A 294 -30.48 -20.77 -20.39
N ASP A 295 -31.42 -19.94 -20.81
CA ASP A 295 -32.84 -20.25 -20.71
C ASP A 295 -33.09 -21.66 -21.28
N PRO A 296 -33.66 -22.58 -20.51
CA PRO A 296 -33.98 -23.95 -20.99
C PRO A 296 -34.71 -24.00 -22.34
N GLU A 297 -35.51 -22.99 -22.65
CA GLU A 297 -36.21 -22.88 -23.94
C GLU A 297 -35.26 -22.54 -25.11
N SER A 298 -34.06 -22.04 -24.85
CA SER A 298 -33.04 -21.74 -25.87
C SER A 298 -32.01 -22.85 -26.08
N MET A 299 -32.07 -23.93 -25.29
CA MET A 299 -31.12 -25.04 -25.34
C MET A 299 -31.53 -26.11 -26.36
N ASN A 300 -30.55 -26.67 -27.05
CA ASN A 300 -30.78 -27.85 -27.88
C ASN A 300 -30.84 -29.13 -27.01
N CYS A 301 -31.41 -30.24 -27.55
CA CYS A 301 -31.66 -31.48 -26.80
C CYS A 301 -30.40 -32.04 -26.11
N LYS A 302 -29.21 -31.92 -26.73
CA LYS A 302 -27.94 -32.39 -26.14
C LYS A 302 -27.45 -31.52 -24.99
N GLU A 303 -27.66 -30.21 -25.08
CA GLU A 303 -27.34 -29.29 -24.01
C GLU A 303 -28.25 -29.48 -22.79
N LEU A 304 -29.56 -29.71 -23.02
CA LEU A 304 -30.55 -30.05 -22.00
C LEU A 304 -30.22 -31.38 -21.29
N GLU A 305 -29.88 -32.44 -22.04
CA GLU A 305 -29.47 -33.73 -21.46
C GLU A 305 -28.20 -33.60 -20.59
N SER A 306 -27.24 -32.77 -21.03
CA SER A 306 -26.02 -32.50 -20.26
C SER A 306 -26.29 -31.74 -18.96
N GLU A 307 -27.22 -30.77 -18.97
CA GLU A 307 -27.58 -29.98 -17.80
C GLU A 307 -28.41 -30.78 -16.80
N ILE A 308 -29.33 -31.63 -17.28
CA ILE A 308 -30.05 -32.58 -16.44
C ILE A 308 -29.10 -33.56 -15.74
N ALA A 309 -28.11 -34.07 -16.45
CA ALA A 309 -27.10 -34.97 -15.86
C ALA A 309 -26.20 -34.31 -14.81
N LYS A 310 -25.98 -32.99 -14.89
CA LYS A 310 -25.25 -32.21 -13.87
C LYS A 310 -26.10 -31.96 -12.62
N THR A 311 -27.39 -31.72 -12.80
CA THR A 311 -28.33 -31.40 -11.69
C THR A 311 -28.71 -32.63 -10.88
N GLN A 312 -28.57 -33.85 -11.45
CA GLN A 312 -28.85 -35.15 -10.77
C GLN A 312 -27.66 -35.70 -9.97
N LYS A 313 -26.51 -35.02 -9.94
CA LYS A 313 -25.32 -35.34 -9.09
C LYS A 313 -25.26 -34.43 -7.89
#